data_01ef58fa854c2ae20f66c7cb026cda84
#
_entry.id   01ef58fa854c2ae20f66c7cb026cda84
#
_cell.length_a   1.000
_cell.length_b   1.000
_cell.length_c   1.000
_cell.angle_alpha   90.00
_cell.angle_beta   90.00
_cell.angle_gamma   90.00
#
_symmetry.space_group_name_H-M   'P 1'
#
loop_
_entity.id
_entity.type
_entity.pdbx_description
1 polymer ?
#
loop_
_entity_poly.entity_id
_entity_poly.type
_entity_poly.pdbx_seq_one_letter_code
_entity_poly.pdbx_strand_id
1 'polypeptide(L)'
;YLKGLTFTSGKHRVPIIKRKIDGRVSVRHNELDSLSLIVAIPTVSIYSFDRHVLDILRNMLSAGFGASLPDKLRNQGGLIYTWSSSHDTLFDTGYLLFKTATNKKNAMKVVTIIIEEFQRIARGELSDEKIELAKGNLIGRLLSNIETGSDYIRWYGLQEFYSLERVLHIQDQINIYKSISKKDILTVAKRYFSLNQIYIAACGDVKQKEFEKLLI
;
A
#
# COMPACT_ATOMS: atom_id res chain seq x y z
N TYR A 1 0.96 -36.77 15.07
CA TYR A 1 1.99 -35.95 15.72
C TYR A 1 1.43 -34.86 16.66
N LEU A 2 0.11 -34.60 16.67
CA LEU A 2 -0.54 -33.59 17.54
C LEU A 2 -1.26 -34.20 18.76
N LYS A 3 -1.20 -35.53 18.96
CA LYS A 3 -1.78 -36.22 20.14
C LYS A 3 -0.95 -35.85 21.36
N GLY A 4 -1.51 -35.09 22.29
CA GLY A 4 -0.86 -34.67 23.54
C GLY A 4 -0.64 -33.17 23.69
N LEU A 5 -0.98 -32.35 22.67
CA LEU A 5 -0.98 -30.90 22.80
C LEU A 5 -2.30 -30.45 23.44
N THR A 6 -2.22 -29.93 24.65
CA THR A 6 -3.33 -29.18 25.28
C THR A 6 -3.32 -27.76 24.78
N PHE A 7 -4.32 -27.40 23.99
CA PHE A 7 -4.54 -26.01 23.61
C PHE A 7 -5.25 -25.31 24.77
N THR A 8 -4.56 -24.44 25.46
CA THR A 8 -5.18 -23.50 26.39
C THR A 8 -5.87 -22.40 25.57
N SER A 9 -7.03 -21.93 26.05
CA SER A 9 -7.67 -20.75 25.45
C SER A 9 -6.66 -19.62 25.40
N GLY A 10 -6.30 -19.19 24.19
CA GLY A 10 -5.36 -18.10 23.99
C GLY A 10 -5.83 -16.82 24.70
N LYS A 11 -4.90 -15.99 25.15
CA LYS A 11 -5.24 -14.67 25.65
C LYS A 11 -6.01 -13.91 24.58
N HIS A 12 -7.07 -13.22 24.97
CA HIS A 12 -7.80 -12.33 24.05
C HIS A 12 -6.82 -11.38 23.37
N ARG A 13 -6.99 -11.21 22.06
CA ARG A 13 -6.18 -10.27 21.30
C ARG A 13 -6.38 -8.88 21.85
N VAL A 14 -5.29 -8.19 22.17
CA VAL A 14 -5.32 -6.80 22.56
C VAL A 14 -5.42 -5.97 21.28
N PRO A 15 -6.47 -5.14 21.12
CA PRO A 15 -6.59 -4.25 19.96
C PRO A 15 -5.37 -3.32 19.87
N ILE A 16 -4.99 -2.94 18.65
CA ILE A 16 -3.96 -1.91 18.47
C ILE A 16 -4.48 -0.61 19.06
N ILE A 17 -3.82 -0.17 20.14
CA ILE A 17 -4.08 1.16 20.69
C ILE A 17 -3.58 2.17 19.66
N LYS A 18 -4.50 2.87 18.99
CA LYS A 18 -4.14 4.00 18.13
C LYS A 18 -3.45 5.05 18.97
N ARG A 19 -2.13 5.03 19.04
CA ARG A 19 -1.38 6.12 19.66
C ARG A 19 -1.60 7.37 18.83
N LYS A 20 -1.89 8.48 19.50
CA LYS A 20 -1.83 9.80 18.89
C LYS A 20 -0.37 10.01 18.47
N ILE A 21 -0.10 9.95 17.18
CA ILE A 21 1.24 10.22 16.66
C ILE A 21 1.37 11.73 16.62
N ASP A 22 2.34 12.26 17.37
CA ASP A 22 2.67 13.68 17.33
C ASP A 22 3.37 13.98 15.99
N GLY A 23 2.62 14.57 15.09
CA GLY A 23 3.07 14.93 13.76
C GLY A 23 2.96 13.78 12.72
N ARG A 24 2.90 14.17 11.44
CA ARG A 24 2.80 13.27 10.28
C ARG A 24 4.12 13.14 9.53
N VAL A 25 5.15 13.82 9.98
CA VAL A 25 6.50 13.80 9.39
C VAL A 25 7.50 13.37 10.44
N SER A 26 8.36 12.43 10.11
CA SER A 26 9.47 12.00 10.93
C SER A 26 10.76 11.99 10.10
N VAL A 27 11.78 12.69 10.57
CA VAL A 27 13.08 12.73 9.90
C VAL A 27 14.14 12.24 10.87
N ARG A 28 14.91 11.23 10.44
CA ARG A 28 16.12 10.81 11.11
C ARG A 28 17.33 11.30 10.33
N HIS A 29 18.11 12.17 10.96
CA HIS A 29 19.33 12.67 10.34
C HIS A 29 20.36 11.56 10.17
N ASN A 30 20.97 11.52 8.99
CA ASN A 30 22.09 10.62 8.66
C ASN A 30 22.94 11.31 7.59
N GLU A 31 24.25 11.21 7.71
CA GLU A 31 25.24 11.82 6.80
C GLU A 31 25.45 11.02 5.51
N LEU A 32 24.66 10.00 5.25
CA LEU A 32 24.72 9.22 4.02
C LEU A 32 24.27 10.05 2.81
N ASP A 33 24.96 9.90 1.69
CA ASP A 33 24.62 10.56 0.42
C ASP A 33 23.24 10.12 -0.13
N SER A 34 22.83 8.91 0.19
CA SER A 34 21.54 8.35 -0.19
C SER A 34 20.49 8.60 0.88
N LEU A 35 19.41 9.25 0.48
CA LEU A 35 18.27 9.54 1.33
C LEU A 35 17.17 8.49 1.10
N SER A 36 16.74 7.85 2.18
CA SER A 36 15.59 6.94 2.16
C SER A 36 14.32 7.69 2.51
N LEU A 37 13.28 7.50 1.70
CA LEU A 37 11.95 8.10 1.87
C LEU A 37 10.88 7.02 1.96
N ILE A 38 9.94 7.24 2.86
CA ILE A 38 8.68 6.50 2.94
C ILE A 38 7.54 7.51 2.94
N VAL A 39 6.56 7.28 2.06
CA VAL A 39 5.25 7.92 2.11
C VAL A 39 4.24 6.82 2.43
N ALA A 40 3.49 7.00 3.50
CA ALA A 40 2.57 5.99 3.99
C ALA A 40 1.18 6.57 4.25
N ILE A 41 0.17 5.72 4.10
CA ILE A 41 -1.23 6.04 4.36
C ILE A 41 -1.80 4.92 5.22
N PRO A 42 -2.39 5.22 6.41
CA PRO A 42 -3.16 4.25 7.16
C PRO A 42 -4.35 3.78 6.34
N THR A 43 -4.61 2.48 6.37
CA THR A 43 -5.71 1.86 5.62
C THR A 43 -6.57 0.96 6.51
N VAL A 44 -7.20 -0.01 5.92
CA VAL A 44 -8.20 -0.88 6.53
C VAL A 44 -7.62 -2.19 7.04
N SER A 45 -8.38 -2.84 7.90
CA SER A 45 -8.14 -4.21 8.33
C SER A 45 -8.37 -5.22 7.20
N ILE A 46 -7.90 -6.44 7.41
CA ILE A 46 -8.07 -7.55 6.47
C ILE A 46 -9.54 -7.92 6.22
N TYR A 47 -10.44 -7.53 7.11
CA TYR A 47 -11.88 -7.83 7.00
C TYR A 47 -12.64 -6.84 6.10
N SER A 48 -12.05 -5.71 5.78
CA SER A 48 -12.70 -4.68 4.96
C SER A 48 -12.64 -5.01 3.47
N PHE A 49 -13.74 -4.78 2.77
CA PHE A 49 -13.78 -4.89 1.31
C PHE A 49 -12.88 -3.86 0.62
N ASP A 50 -12.70 -2.67 1.21
CA ASP A 50 -11.85 -1.61 0.67
C ASP A 50 -10.40 -2.07 0.41
N ARG A 51 -9.94 -3.13 1.10
CA ARG A 51 -8.60 -3.70 0.86
C ARG A 51 -8.37 -4.09 -0.59
N HIS A 52 -9.37 -4.67 -1.24
CA HIS A 52 -9.25 -5.10 -2.63
C HIS A 52 -9.17 -3.91 -3.60
N VAL A 53 -9.89 -2.83 -3.27
CA VAL A 53 -9.83 -1.57 -4.02
C VAL A 53 -8.47 -0.90 -3.84
N LEU A 54 -7.94 -0.91 -2.61
CA LEU A 54 -6.61 -0.37 -2.29
C LEU A 54 -5.49 -1.17 -2.98
N ASP A 55 -5.66 -2.48 -3.18
CA ASP A 55 -4.73 -3.29 -3.99
C ASP A 55 -4.69 -2.83 -5.45
N ILE A 56 -5.86 -2.52 -6.04
CA ILE A 56 -5.94 -1.97 -7.40
C ILE A 56 -5.26 -0.59 -7.44
N LEU A 57 -5.58 0.30 -6.50
CA LEU A 57 -4.96 1.63 -6.40
C LEU A 57 -3.45 1.55 -6.25
N ARG A 58 -2.94 0.66 -5.39
CA ARG A 58 -1.50 0.42 -5.27
C ARG A 58 -0.89 -0.06 -6.58
N ASN A 59 -1.56 -0.96 -7.29
CA ASN A 59 -1.07 -1.48 -8.56
C ASN A 59 -1.00 -0.37 -9.61
N MET A 60 -2.03 0.44 -9.74
CA MET A 60 -2.07 1.61 -10.63
C MET A 60 -0.94 2.60 -10.36
N LEU A 61 -0.68 2.85 -9.08
CA LEU A 61 0.32 3.83 -8.65
C LEU A 61 1.74 3.30 -8.79
N SER A 62 2.00 2.03 -8.46
CA SER A 62 3.37 1.66 -8.15
C SER A 62 3.83 0.24 -8.49
N ALA A 63 2.95 -0.71 -8.77
CA ALA A 63 3.34 -2.11 -8.74
C ALA A 63 3.12 -2.88 -10.05
N GLY A 64 2.39 -2.33 -11.00
CA GLY A 64 2.09 -2.98 -12.27
C GLY A 64 2.89 -2.42 -13.45
N PHE A 65 2.82 -3.10 -14.57
CA PHE A 65 3.23 -2.54 -15.85
C PHE A 65 2.39 -1.28 -16.14
N GLY A 66 3.04 -0.18 -16.50
CA GLY A 66 2.34 1.10 -16.71
C GLY A 66 1.98 1.85 -15.41
N ALA A 67 2.50 1.43 -14.25
CA ALA A 67 2.32 2.14 -12.99
C ALA A 67 2.87 3.56 -13.07
N SER A 68 2.07 4.53 -12.57
CA SER A 68 2.33 5.95 -12.83
C SER A 68 3.53 6.53 -12.07
N LEU A 69 3.77 6.10 -10.83
CA LEU A 69 4.85 6.66 -10.00
C LEU A 69 6.24 6.23 -10.45
N PRO A 70 6.54 4.94 -10.68
CA PRO A 70 7.83 4.53 -11.21
C PRO A 70 8.14 5.19 -12.56
N ASP A 71 7.13 5.37 -13.41
CA ASP A 71 7.32 6.03 -14.70
C ASP A 71 7.71 7.50 -14.53
N LYS A 72 6.95 8.26 -13.74
CA LYS A 72 7.23 9.68 -13.49
C LYS A 72 8.53 9.92 -12.73
N LEU A 73 8.84 9.09 -11.74
CA LEU A 73 9.97 9.31 -10.84
C LEU A 73 11.29 8.75 -11.39
N ARG A 74 11.25 7.59 -12.06
CA ARG A 74 12.44 6.90 -12.53
C ARG A 74 12.65 7.08 -14.02
N ASN A 75 11.69 6.69 -14.86
CA ASN A 75 11.88 6.62 -16.30
C ASN A 75 11.94 8.02 -16.93
N GLN A 76 11.02 8.91 -16.59
CA GLN A 76 10.96 10.28 -17.11
C GLN A 76 11.81 11.24 -16.26
N GLY A 77 11.81 11.08 -14.95
CA GLY A 77 12.39 12.04 -14.02
C GLY A 77 13.82 11.76 -13.59
N GLY A 78 14.30 10.52 -13.63
CA GLY A 78 15.62 10.14 -13.10
C GLY A 78 15.83 10.54 -11.63
N LEU A 79 14.73 10.67 -10.85
CA LEU A 79 14.76 11.27 -9.52
C LEU A 79 15.04 10.25 -8.41
N ILE A 80 14.86 8.96 -8.68
CA ILE A 80 14.95 7.90 -7.69
C ILE A 80 15.87 6.78 -8.14
N TYR A 81 16.49 6.09 -7.16
CA TYR A 81 17.37 4.94 -7.39
C TYR A 81 16.64 3.61 -7.24
N THR A 82 15.77 3.54 -6.22
CA THR A 82 15.00 2.33 -5.90
C THR A 82 13.53 2.69 -5.71
N TRP A 83 12.67 1.71 -5.89
CA TRP A 83 11.23 1.86 -5.67
C TRP A 83 10.61 0.56 -5.19
N SER A 84 9.80 0.65 -4.17
CA SER A 84 8.95 -0.45 -3.73
C SER A 84 7.66 0.06 -3.12
N SER A 85 6.62 -0.75 -3.14
CA SER A 85 5.36 -0.46 -2.46
C SER A 85 4.77 -1.72 -1.86
N SER A 86 4.10 -1.58 -0.73
CA SER A 86 3.29 -2.62 -0.13
C SER A 86 1.93 -2.08 0.31
N HIS A 87 0.95 -2.96 0.33
CA HIS A 87 -0.31 -2.77 1.01
C HIS A 87 -0.47 -3.94 1.96
N ASP A 88 -0.35 -3.66 3.24
CA ASP A 88 -0.41 -4.67 4.29
C ASP A 88 -1.66 -4.45 5.14
N THR A 89 -2.46 -5.49 5.24
CA THR A 89 -3.67 -5.50 6.06
C THR A 89 -3.47 -6.40 7.27
N LEU A 90 -3.77 -5.88 8.44
CA LEU A 90 -3.70 -6.55 9.71
C LEU A 90 -5.12 -6.79 10.24
N PHE A 91 -5.25 -7.33 11.43
CA PHE A 91 -6.56 -7.66 12.01
C PHE A 91 -7.49 -6.45 12.22
N ASP A 92 -6.96 -5.33 12.63
CA ASP A 92 -7.71 -4.14 13.04
C ASP A 92 -7.25 -2.86 12.33
N THR A 93 -6.24 -2.94 11.49
CA THR A 93 -5.68 -1.81 10.75
C THR A 93 -4.99 -2.28 9.47
N GLY A 94 -4.43 -1.36 8.72
CA GLY A 94 -3.56 -1.61 7.58
C GLY A 94 -2.80 -0.37 7.20
N TYR A 95 -1.90 -0.50 6.24
CA TYR A 95 -1.19 0.62 5.66
C TYR A 95 -0.83 0.38 4.19
N LEU A 96 -0.83 1.43 3.43
CA LEU A 96 -0.28 1.50 2.08
C LEU A 96 1.03 2.29 2.17
N LEU A 97 2.11 1.70 1.69
CA LEU A 97 3.46 2.22 1.86
C LEU A 97 4.17 2.32 0.51
N PHE A 98 4.81 3.45 0.28
CA PHE A 98 5.70 3.72 -0.87
C PHE A 98 7.07 4.05 -0.33
N LYS A 99 8.07 3.23 -0.69
CA LYS A 99 9.45 3.39 -0.25
C LYS A 99 10.34 3.64 -1.46
N THR A 100 11.23 4.61 -1.32
CA THR A 100 12.21 4.94 -2.37
C THR A 100 13.52 5.43 -1.78
N ALA A 101 14.57 5.40 -2.59
CA ALA A 101 15.84 6.06 -2.31
C ALA A 101 16.10 7.12 -3.38
N THR A 102 16.58 8.28 -2.93
CA THR A 102 16.87 9.44 -3.76
C THR A 102 18.06 10.22 -3.20
N ASN A 103 18.43 11.32 -3.81
CA ASN A 103 19.38 12.27 -3.24
C ASN A 103 18.66 13.46 -2.57
N LYS A 104 19.40 14.23 -1.75
CA LYS A 104 18.88 15.38 -1.02
C LYS A 104 18.18 16.40 -1.93
N LYS A 105 18.74 16.68 -3.13
CA LYS A 105 18.22 17.69 -4.06
C LYS A 105 16.84 17.31 -4.61
N ASN A 106 16.58 16.03 -4.76
CA ASN A 106 15.35 15.50 -5.35
C ASN A 106 14.27 15.16 -4.32
N ALA A 107 14.62 15.07 -3.03
CA ALA A 107 13.75 14.57 -1.98
C ALA A 107 12.37 15.24 -1.94
N MET A 108 12.33 16.55 -1.92
CA MET A 108 11.08 17.33 -1.90
C MET A 108 10.27 17.09 -3.17
N LYS A 109 10.91 17.12 -4.33
CA LYS A 109 10.24 16.90 -5.63
C LYS A 109 9.63 15.50 -5.72
N VAL A 110 10.32 14.49 -5.21
CA VAL A 110 9.82 13.10 -5.17
C VAL A 110 8.55 13.01 -4.34
N VAL A 111 8.54 13.56 -3.13
CA VAL A 111 7.36 13.53 -2.25
C VAL A 111 6.21 14.33 -2.87
N THR A 112 6.49 15.50 -3.46
CA THR A 112 5.48 16.32 -4.15
C THR A 112 4.81 15.53 -5.27
N ILE A 113 5.57 14.86 -6.14
CA ILE A 113 5.01 14.05 -7.24
C ILE A 113 4.14 12.91 -6.71
N ILE A 114 4.53 12.26 -5.60
CA ILE A 114 3.72 11.20 -4.99
C ILE A 114 2.39 11.77 -4.49
N ILE A 115 2.40 12.89 -3.78
CA ILE A 115 1.20 13.55 -3.26
C ILE A 115 0.30 14.01 -4.40
N GLU A 116 0.85 14.66 -5.42
CA GLU A 116 0.10 15.10 -6.60
C GLU A 116 -0.58 13.93 -7.31
N GLU A 117 0.09 12.79 -7.41
CA GLU A 117 -0.48 11.60 -8.04
C GLU A 117 -1.65 11.03 -7.22
N PHE A 118 -1.56 11.03 -5.89
CA PHE A 118 -2.68 10.66 -5.02
C PHE A 118 -3.88 11.58 -5.22
N GLN A 119 -3.62 12.88 -5.23
CA GLN A 119 -4.67 13.89 -5.43
C GLN A 119 -5.28 13.79 -6.82
N ARG A 120 -4.47 13.54 -7.86
CA ARG A 120 -4.95 13.34 -9.23
C ARG A 120 -5.95 12.20 -9.30
N ILE A 121 -5.62 11.06 -8.68
CA ILE A 121 -6.54 9.90 -8.60
C ILE A 121 -7.80 10.26 -7.82
N ALA A 122 -7.67 10.92 -6.67
CA ALA A 122 -8.81 11.31 -5.85
C ALA A 122 -9.76 12.31 -6.55
N ARG A 123 -9.25 13.15 -7.47
CA ARG A 123 -10.07 14.02 -8.32
C ARG A 123 -10.77 13.31 -9.46
N GLY A 124 -10.47 12.02 -9.68
CA GLY A 124 -11.11 11.23 -10.73
C GLY A 124 -10.40 11.26 -12.08
N GLU A 125 -9.18 11.75 -12.12
CA GLU A 125 -8.36 11.78 -13.33
C GLU A 125 -7.78 10.38 -13.63
N LEU A 126 -8.67 9.44 -13.93
CA LEU A 126 -8.41 8.04 -14.18
C LEU A 126 -9.03 7.59 -15.50
N SER A 127 -8.24 6.93 -16.35
CA SER A 127 -8.77 6.24 -17.52
C SER A 127 -9.22 4.82 -17.17
N ASP A 128 -10.27 4.36 -17.81
CA ASP A 128 -10.78 2.99 -17.65
C ASP A 128 -9.74 1.96 -18.09
N GLU A 129 -8.97 2.26 -19.14
CA GLU A 129 -7.85 1.43 -19.59
C GLU A 129 -6.82 1.17 -18.49
N LYS A 130 -6.40 2.20 -17.72
CA LYS A 130 -5.46 2.04 -16.62
C LYS A 130 -6.03 1.23 -15.47
N ILE A 131 -7.33 1.33 -15.22
CA ILE A 131 -8.02 0.50 -14.23
C ILE A 131 -8.00 -0.95 -14.65
N GLU A 132 -8.40 -1.25 -15.88
CA GLU A 132 -8.43 -2.62 -16.39
C GLU A 132 -7.03 -3.24 -16.48
N LEU A 133 -6.02 -2.46 -16.86
CA LEU A 133 -4.62 -2.89 -16.85
C LEU A 133 -4.18 -3.27 -15.42
N ALA A 134 -4.51 -2.46 -14.41
CA ALA A 134 -4.16 -2.74 -13.02
C ALA A 134 -4.86 -4.00 -12.48
N LYS A 135 -6.13 -4.20 -12.81
CA LYS A 135 -6.86 -5.44 -12.49
C LYS A 135 -6.22 -6.66 -13.15
N GLY A 136 -5.91 -6.55 -14.44
CA GLY A 136 -5.23 -7.61 -15.20
C GLY A 136 -3.88 -7.99 -14.59
N ASN A 137 -3.07 -7.00 -14.21
CA ASN A 137 -1.79 -7.19 -13.53
C ASN A 137 -1.94 -7.93 -12.18
N LEU A 138 -2.96 -7.55 -11.37
CA LEU A 138 -3.22 -8.21 -10.08
C LEU A 138 -3.66 -9.66 -10.27
N ILE A 139 -4.56 -9.91 -11.21
CA ILE A 139 -5.05 -11.26 -11.54
C ILE A 139 -3.91 -12.12 -12.07
N GLY A 140 -3.11 -11.60 -12.99
CA GLY A 140 -1.96 -12.31 -13.52
C GLY A 140 -0.95 -12.68 -12.43
N ARG A 141 -0.63 -11.76 -11.53
CA ARG A 141 0.25 -12.04 -10.38
C ARG A 141 -0.34 -13.03 -9.40
N LEU A 142 -1.65 -12.96 -9.14
CA LEU A 142 -2.33 -13.94 -8.28
C LEU A 142 -2.17 -15.35 -8.86
N LEU A 143 -2.43 -15.52 -10.15
CA LEU A 143 -2.31 -16.80 -10.82
C LEU A 143 -0.85 -17.31 -10.85
N SER A 144 0.11 -16.43 -11.17
CA SER A 144 1.54 -16.80 -11.19
C SER A 144 2.13 -17.10 -9.80
N ASN A 145 1.52 -16.61 -8.74
CA ASN A 145 2.01 -16.84 -7.37
C ASN A 145 1.40 -18.08 -6.70
N ILE A 146 0.50 -18.79 -7.38
CA ILE A 146 -0.17 -19.96 -6.83
C ILE A 146 -0.03 -21.11 -7.83
N GLU A 147 1.15 -21.74 -7.82
CA GLU A 147 1.49 -22.83 -8.73
C GLU A 147 1.73 -24.15 -7.98
N THR A 148 2.22 -24.08 -6.75
CA THR A 148 2.63 -25.25 -5.95
C THR A 148 1.66 -25.52 -4.80
N GLY A 149 1.67 -26.76 -4.28
CA GLY A 149 0.89 -27.11 -3.08
C GLY A 149 1.23 -26.22 -1.87
N SER A 150 2.48 -25.75 -1.76
CA SER A 150 2.90 -24.81 -0.72
C SER A 150 2.20 -23.45 -0.84
N ASP A 151 1.98 -22.97 -2.06
CA ASP A 151 1.30 -21.70 -2.31
C ASP A 151 -0.20 -21.80 -1.96
N TYR A 152 -0.83 -22.95 -2.27
CA TYR A 152 -2.20 -23.23 -1.86
C TYR A 152 -2.33 -23.30 -0.33
N ILE A 153 -1.41 -23.98 0.36
CA ILE A 153 -1.40 -24.05 1.83
C ILE A 153 -1.26 -22.64 2.41
N ARG A 154 -0.37 -21.81 1.85
CA ARG A 154 -0.20 -20.43 2.30
C ARG A 154 -1.46 -19.59 2.05
N TRP A 155 -2.08 -19.73 0.88
CA TRP A 155 -3.29 -18.98 0.53
C TRP A 155 -4.45 -19.30 1.47
N TYR A 156 -4.77 -20.56 1.66
CA TYR A 156 -5.87 -20.98 2.51
C TYR A 156 -5.53 -20.88 3.99
N GLY A 157 -4.33 -21.28 4.38
CA GLY A 157 -3.89 -21.27 5.78
C GLY A 157 -3.84 -19.87 6.39
N LEU A 158 -3.44 -18.85 5.63
CA LEU A 158 -3.48 -17.47 6.13
C LEU A 158 -4.92 -17.00 6.33
N GLN A 159 -5.84 -17.35 5.46
CA GLN A 159 -7.25 -16.98 5.60
C GLN A 159 -7.87 -17.62 6.84
N GLU A 160 -7.59 -18.89 7.09
CA GLU A 160 -8.00 -19.59 8.32
C GLU A 160 -7.35 -18.96 9.56
N PHE A 161 -6.06 -18.66 9.50
CA PHE A 161 -5.35 -17.99 10.61
C PHE A 161 -5.99 -16.64 10.96
N TYR A 162 -6.42 -15.88 9.95
CA TYR A 162 -7.13 -14.62 10.15
C TYR A 162 -8.59 -14.83 10.53
N SER A 163 -9.10 -16.05 10.54
CA SER A 163 -10.50 -16.38 10.83
C SER A 163 -11.47 -15.52 9.98
N LEU A 164 -11.22 -15.47 8.68
CA LEU A 164 -12.11 -14.77 7.76
C LEU A 164 -13.48 -15.46 7.78
N GLU A 165 -14.56 -14.68 7.76
CA GLU A 165 -15.94 -15.19 7.73
C GLU A 165 -16.18 -16.17 6.58
N ARG A 166 -15.49 -15.92 5.47
CA ARG A 166 -15.51 -16.79 4.30
C ARG A 166 -14.10 -16.91 3.74
N VAL A 167 -13.65 -18.15 3.59
CA VAL A 167 -12.42 -18.47 2.86
C VAL A 167 -12.66 -18.23 1.37
N LEU A 168 -11.89 -17.34 0.78
CA LEU A 168 -11.98 -17.01 -0.63
C LEU A 168 -11.20 -18.03 -1.46
N HIS A 169 -11.86 -18.68 -2.40
CA HIS A 169 -11.17 -19.38 -3.47
C HIS A 169 -10.48 -18.38 -4.41
N ILE A 170 -9.48 -18.83 -5.13
CA ILE A 170 -8.74 -18.00 -6.09
C ILE A 170 -9.69 -17.34 -7.09
N GLN A 171 -10.67 -18.10 -7.56
CA GLN A 171 -11.68 -17.59 -8.49
C GLN A 171 -12.57 -16.52 -7.87
N ASP A 172 -12.90 -16.63 -6.57
CA ASP A 172 -13.65 -15.59 -5.87
C ASP A 172 -12.85 -14.28 -5.81
N GLN A 173 -11.55 -14.36 -5.52
CA GLN A 173 -10.68 -13.18 -5.52
C GLN A 173 -10.58 -12.53 -6.90
N ILE A 174 -10.48 -13.32 -7.95
CA ILE A 174 -10.50 -12.82 -9.34
C ILE A 174 -11.82 -12.11 -9.64
N ASN A 175 -12.96 -12.71 -9.25
CA ASN A 175 -14.27 -12.13 -9.46
C ASN A 175 -14.45 -10.82 -8.69
N ILE A 176 -13.92 -10.72 -7.46
CA ILE A 176 -13.90 -9.48 -6.69
C ILE A 176 -13.14 -8.40 -7.45
N TYR A 177 -11.91 -8.64 -7.91
CA TYR A 177 -11.16 -7.63 -8.66
C TYR A 177 -11.90 -7.19 -9.95
N LYS A 178 -12.52 -8.12 -10.67
CA LYS A 178 -13.30 -7.81 -11.86
C LYS A 178 -14.54 -6.97 -11.58
N SER A 179 -15.21 -7.21 -10.44
CA SER A 179 -16.46 -6.51 -10.08
C SER A 179 -16.27 -5.08 -9.60
N ILE A 180 -15.06 -4.71 -9.12
CA ILE A 180 -14.77 -3.35 -8.63
C ILE A 180 -14.93 -2.34 -9.77
N SER A 181 -15.83 -1.38 -9.58
CA SER A 181 -16.10 -0.33 -10.55
C SER A 181 -15.16 0.87 -10.38
N LYS A 182 -15.12 1.73 -11.39
CA LYS A 182 -14.43 3.04 -11.29
C LYS A 182 -14.99 3.90 -10.17
N LYS A 183 -16.29 3.82 -9.90
CA LYS A 183 -16.95 4.54 -8.80
C LYS A 183 -16.41 4.09 -7.45
N ASP A 184 -16.21 2.78 -7.25
CA ASP A 184 -15.64 2.23 -6.01
C ASP A 184 -14.20 2.71 -5.82
N ILE A 185 -13.39 2.69 -6.89
CA ILE A 185 -12.02 3.19 -6.88
C ILE A 185 -11.97 4.66 -6.48
N LEU A 186 -12.81 5.51 -7.07
CA LEU A 186 -12.87 6.92 -6.74
C LEU A 186 -13.34 7.18 -5.30
N THR A 187 -14.31 6.41 -4.82
CA THR A 187 -14.81 6.53 -3.45
C THR A 187 -13.71 6.22 -2.44
N VAL A 188 -12.98 5.13 -2.64
CA VAL A 188 -11.89 4.72 -1.77
C VAL A 188 -10.69 5.69 -1.90
N ALA A 189 -10.34 6.10 -3.12
CA ALA A 189 -9.27 7.07 -3.33
C ALA A 189 -9.53 8.41 -2.61
N LYS A 190 -10.74 8.95 -2.69
CA LYS A 190 -11.13 10.18 -1.97
C LYS A 190 -11.00 10.02 -0.45
N ARG A 191 -11.32 8.84 0.09
CA ARG A 191 -11.24 8.56 1.53
C ARG A 191 -9.81 8.50 2.02
N TYR A 192 -8.90 7.86 1.29
CA TYR A 192 -7.55 7.55 1.77
C TYR A 192 -6.47 8.48 1.23
N PHE A 193 -6.64 9.09 0.05
CA PHE A 193 -5.63 9.92 -0.58
C PHE A 193 -5.76 11.41 -0.28
N SER A 194 -6.36 11.74 0.86
CA SER A 194 -6.41 13.11 1.36
C SER A 194 -5.12 13.47 2.10
N LEU A 195 -4.71 14.74 2.04
CA LEU A 195 -3.46 15.22 2.65
C LEU A 195 -3.33 14.91 4.14
N ASN A 196 -4.46 14.93 4.86
CA ASN A 196 -4.50 14.66 6.29
C ASN A 196 -4.26 13.19 6.66
N GLN A 197 -4.28 12.28 5.68
CA GLN A 197 -4.00 10.86 5.87
C GLN A 197 -2.55 10.47 5.52
N ILE A 198 -1.75 11.40 4.97
CA ILE A 198 -0.40 11.11 4.51
C ILE A 198 0.61 11.27 5.63
N TYR A 199 1.47 10.28 5.79
CA TYR A 199 2.62 10.27 6.68
C TYR A 199 3.90 10.17 5.86
N ILE A 200 4.93 10.88 6.29
CA ILE A 200 6.23 10.90 5.62
C ILE A 200 7.31 10.53 6.64
N ALA A 201 8.16 9.58 6.29
CA ALA A 201 9.38 9.31 7.01
C ALA A 201 10.59 9.46 6.10
N ALA A 202 11.63 10.11 6.58
CA ALA A 202 12.87 10.30 5.86
C ALA A 202 14.08 9.93 6.73
N CYS A 203 15.09 9.33 6.10
CA CYS A 203 16.38 9.10 6.73
C CYS A 203 17.48 9.65 5.82
N GLY A 204 18.19 10.70 6.28
CA GLY A 204 19.23 11.40 5.54
C GLY A 204 19.37 12.85 5.96
N ASP A 205 20.18 13.62 5.25
CA ASP A 205 20.43 15.05 5.55
C ASP A 205 19.34 15.94 4.95
N VAL A 206 18.16 15.97 5.59
CA VAL A 206 17.01 16.81 5.23
C VAL A 206 16.34 17.36 6.48
N LYS A 207 15.56 18.44 6.31
CA LYS A 207 14.87 19.10 7.42
C LYS A 207 13.40 18.68 7.46
N GLN A 208 12.92 18.28 8.63
CA GLN A 208 11.53 17.88 8.85
C GLN A 208 10.53 18.95 8.41
N LYS A 209 10.78 20.21 8.73
CA LYS A 209 9.93 21.35 8.38
C LYS A 209 9.66 21.50 6.87
N GLU A 210 10.56 21.02 6.02
CA GLU A 210 10.37 21.09 4.57
C GLU A 210 9.25 20.14 4.13
N PHE A 211 9.22 18.92 4.67
CA PHE A 211 8.15 17.97 4.37
C PHE A 211 6.81 18.32 5.02
N GLU A 212 6.85 18.93 6.23
CA GLU A 212 5.63 19.39 6.91
C GLU A 212 4.83 20.39 6.05
N LYS A 213 5.53 21.26 5.31
CA LYS A 213 4.90 22.24 4.39
C LYS A 213 4.11 21.58 3.25
N LEU A 214 4.45 20.36 2.86
CA LEU A 214 3.74 19.63 1.81
C LEU A 214 2.40 19.05 2.29
N LEU A 215 2.16 19.03 3.60
CA LEU A 215 0.98 18.42 4.20
C LEU A 215 0.00 19.46 4.80
N ILE A 216 0.19 20.74 4.47
CA ILE A 216 -0.67 21.85 4.94
C ILE A 216 -1.78 22.18 3.94
#